data_5d48615746c21ab6a2472d736dd6aaf6
#
_entry.id   5d48615746c21ab6a2472d736dd6aaf6
#
_cell.length_a   1.000
_cell.length_b   1.000
_cell.length_c   1.000
_cell.angle_alpha   90.00
_cell.angle_beta   90.00
_cell.angle_gamma   90.00
#
_symmetry.space_group_name_H-M   'P 1'
#
loop_
_entity.id
_entity.type
_entity.pdbx_description
1 polymer ?
#
loop_
_entity_poly.entity_id
_entity_poly.type
_entity_poly.pdbx_seq_one_letter_code
_entity_poly.pdbx_strand_id
1 'polypeptide(L)'
;MKKLQFAFAALLFAGTVLAQGTSLAGTPPIAGTALAPPADRKPRATVMLAAYRYGDILWENDRTAHRIYGRPLEAAEPPSGSGIDSWGKNVPWPFMDRQLRTADQHGYHGEGLDFYNVGTGRGAGGLGVWYDNKLWTSRNYQTYRIIRNGPDVADFEVRYAPWPVDVSRKVWETRRFTLPLGTHFTRMVSTISSDRRGPLIVGVGIGKRTTGQAPGELSVNRALGLMSWWGPEDGEHGRMGIAIRVDPAMIVEQREDADNYLFLLRVTPDKPFVYYSASAWSKGGGDFGTGEKWNAYAATQKLGFAVPARRPH
;
A
#
# COMPACT_ATOMS: atom_id res chain seq x y z
N MET A 1 -50.75 52.22 -11.39
CA MET A 1 -50.01 51.11 -10.83
C MET A 1 -48.82 50.83 -11.75
N LYS A 2 -47.65 51.38 -11.45
CA LYS A 2 -46.43 51.23 -12.28
C LYS A 2 -45.52 50.20 -11.65
N LYS A 3 -45.18 49.15 -12.39
CA LYS A 3 -44.19 48.14 -11.99
C LYS A 3 -42.78 48.67 -12.28
N LEU A 4 -41.95 48.76 -11.23
CA LEU A 4 -40.54 49.10 -11.32
C LEU A 4 -39.77 47.81 -11.54
N GLN A 5 -39.08 47.67 -12.68
CA GLN A 5 -38.11 46.60 -12.92
C GLN A 5 -36.74 47.12 -12.52
N PHE A 6 -36.07 46.43 -11.58
CA PHE A 6 -34.65 46.62 -11.29
C PHE A 6 -33.84 45.59 -12.13
N ALA A 7 -32.98 46.15 -12.99
CA ALA A 7 -31.98 45.38 -13.71
C ALA A 7 -30.73 45.27 -12.85
N PHE A 8 -30.31 44.08 -12.51
CA PHE A 8 -29.00 43.76 -11.91
C PHE A 8 -28.00 43.53 -13.03
N ALA A 9 -27.00 44.40 -13.16
CA ALA A 9 -25.86 44.19 -14.02
C ALA A 9 -24.84 43.33 -13.27
N ALA A 10 -24.59 42.09 -13.78
CA ALA A 10 -23.53 41.22 -13.32
C ALA A 10 -22.23 41.55 -14.06
N LEU A 11 -21.22 42.06 -13.36
CA LEU A 11 -19.87 42.15 -13.87
C LEU A 11 -19.21 40.77 -13.82
N LEU A 12 -18.95 40.20 -14.97
CA LEU A 12 -18.10 39.03 -15.16
C LEU A 12 -16.64 39.46 -15.15
N PHE A 13 -15.91 39.15 -14.08
CA PHE A 13 -14.45 39.16 -14.08
C PHE A 13 -13.97 37.81 -14.64
N ALA A 14 -13.49 37.82 -15.87
CA ALA A 14 -12.79 36.68 -16.45
C ALA A 14 -11.33 36.70 -15.96
N GLY A 15 -11.06 35.95 -14.91
CA GLY A 15 -9.69 35.64 -14.47
C GLY A 15 -9.19 34.41 -15.22
N THR A 16 -8.33 34.62 -16.23
CA THR A 16 -7.61 33.55 -16.93
C THR A 16 -6.53 32.98 -16.01
N VAL A 17 -6.80 31.86 -15.35
CA VAL A 17 -5.78 31.06 -14.70
C VAL A 17 -5.17 30.14 -15.78
N LEU A 18 -3.97 30.47 -16.23
CA LEU A 18 -3.13 29.57 -17.03
C LEU A 18 -2.64 28.44 -16.14
N ALA A 19 -3.37 27.32 -16.13
CA ALA A 19 -2.88 26.06 -15.61
C ALA A 19 -1.93 25.46 -16.66
N GLN A 20 -0.63 25.59 -16.46
CA GLN A 20 0.36 24.80 -17.17
C GLN A 20 0.34 23.38 -16.60
N GLY A 21 -0.60 22.56 -17.06
CA GLY A 21 -0.58 21.13 -16.89
C GLY A 21 0.28 20.51 -17.98
N THR A 22 1.53 20.17 -17.71
CA THR A 22 2.29 19.27 -18.55
C THR A 22 1.67 17.88 -18.42
N SER A 23 0.77 17.55 -19.33
CA SER A 23 0.26 16.20 -19.52
C SER A 23 1.41 15.32 -20.02
N LEU A 24 1.99 14.52 -19.12
CA LEU A 24 2.77 13.35 -19.52
C LEU A 24 1.77 12.29 -19.96
N ALA A 25 1.31 12.40 -21.19
CA ALA A 25 0.54 11.35 -21.85
C ALA A 25 1.48 10.15 -22.09
N GLY A 26 1.54 9.24 -21.10
CA GLY A 26 2.13 7.93 -21.31
C GLY A 26 1.35 7.20 -22.39
N THR A 27 2.04 6.44 -23.25
CA THR A 27 1.42 5.58 -24.25
C THR A 27 0.35 4.72 -23.57
N PRO A 28 -0.89 4.69 -24.07
CA PRO A 28 -1.94 3.86 -23.50
C PRO A 28 -1.53 2.38 -23.51
N PRO A 29 -2.03 1.56 -22.55
CA PRO A 29 -1.75 0.14 -22.51
C PRO A 29 -2.13 -0.53 -23.86
N ILE A 30 -1.29 -1.42 -24.35
CA ILE A 30 -1.61 -2.27 -25.51
C ILE A 30 -2.19 -3.55 -24.94
N ALA A 31 -3.51 -3.70 -25.00
CA ALA A 31 -4.21 -4.86 -24.46
C ALA A 31 -3.66 -6.18 -25.02
N GLY A 32 -3.34 -7.13 -24.11
CA GLY A 32 -3.01 -8.51 -24.46
C GLY A 32 -1.60 -8.77 -25.01
N THR A 33 -0.71 -7.78 -25.07
CA THR A 33 0.66 -7.99 -25.55
C THR A 33 1.66 -7.90 -24.39
N ALA A 34 2.25 -9.02 -24.00
CA ALA A 34 3.34 -9.04 -23.04
C ALA A 34 4.56 -8.28 -23.58
N LEU A 35 5.07 -7.33 -22.81
CA LEU A 35 6.29 -6.60 -23.16
C LEU A 35 7.52 -7.48 -22.87
N ALA A 36 8.53 -7.38 -23.73
CA ALA A 36 9.76 -8.13 -23.54
C ALA A 36 10.44 -7.80 -22.19
N PRO A 37 10.99 -8.81 -21.48
CA PRO A 37 11.80 -8.57 -20.29
C PRO A 37 12.98 -7.66 -20.57
N PRO A 38 13.56 -6.98 -19.54
CA PRO A 38 14.74 -6.15 -19.72
C PRO A 38 15.93 -6.99 -20.20
N ALA A 39 16.78 -6.40 -21.05
CA ALA A 39 17.91 -7.11 -21.64
C ALA A 39 18.92 -7.62 -20.58
N ASP A 40 19.16 -6.85 -19.52
CA ASP A 40 20.15 -7.17 -18.51
C ASP A 40 19.66 -8.11 -17.40
N ARG A 41 18.37 -8.29 -17.24
CA ARG A 41 17.73 -9.21 -16.28
C ARG A 41 18.35 -9.25 -14.87
N LYS A 42 18.92 -8.11 -14.42
CA LYS A 42 19.62 -8.03 -13.13
C LYS A 42 18.66 -7.74 -12.00
N PRO A 43 18.97 -8.26 -10.78
CA PRO A 43 18.27 -7.84 -9.58
C PRO A 43 18.30 -6.32 -9.42
N ARG A 44 17.13 -5.73 -9.15
CA ARG A 44 16.98 -4.29 -8.99
C ARG A 44 15.79 -3.97 -8.10
N ALA A 45 16.00 -3.07 -7.15
CA ALA A 45 14.88 -2.40 -6.47
C ALA A 45 14.45 -1.18 -7.28
N THR A 46 13.13 -0.93 -7.36
CA THR A 46 12.59 0.22 -8.10
C THR A 46 11.28 0.70 -7.47
N VAL A 47 11.02 1.99 -7.64
CA VAL A 47 9.71 2.60 -7.38
C VAL A 47 9.34 3.51 -8.54
N MET A 48 8.09 3.46 -8.97
CA MET A 48 7.61 4.31 -10.04
C MET A 48 6.16 4.73 -9.88
N LEU A 49 5.82 5.86 -10.48
CA LEU A 49 4.44 6.30 -10.67
C LEU A 49 3.90 5.78 -11.99
N ALA A 50 2.87 4.98 -11.95
CA ALA A 50 2.10 4.56 -13.12
C ALA A 50 1.01 5.61 -13.42
N ALA A 51 1.40 6.77 -13.96
CA ALA A 51 0.47 7.87 -14.25
C ALA A 51 -0.67 7.44 -15.20
N TYR A 52 -0.38 6.51 -16.11
CA TYR A 52 -1.33 5.93 -17.05
C TYR A 52 -2.36 4.97 -16.39
N ARG A 53 -2.11 4.55 -15.14
CA ARG A 53 -2.98 3.68 -14.34
C ARG A 53 -3.42 4.42 -13.06
N TYR A 54 -4.16 5.51 -13.26
CA TYR A 54 -4.76 6.34 -12.18
C TYR A 54 -3.77 6.88 -11.14
N GLY A 55 -2.46 6.93 -11.48
CA GLY A 55 -1.41 7.39 -10.58
C GLY A 55 -1.07 6.38 -9.50
N ASP A 56 -1.15 5.09 -9.76
CA ASP A 56 -0.69 4.06 -8.84
C ASP A 56 0.83 4.16 -8.65
N ILE A 57 1.31 3.91 -7.42
CA ILE A 57 2.73 3.76 -7.14
C ILE A 57 3.04 2.27 -7.02
N LEU A 58 3.97 1.83 -7.87
CA LEU A 58 4.51 0.48 -7.90
C LEU A 58 5.88 0.48 -7.26
N TRP A 59 6.15 -0.46 -6.35
CA TRP A 59 7.51 -0.70 -5.87
C TRP A 59 7.79 -2.18 -5.73
N GLU A 60 8.99 -2.55 -6.12
CA GLU A 60 9.43 -3.94 -6.15
C GLU A 60 10.95 -4.04 -5.99
N ASN A 61 11.41 -5.21 -5.62
CA ASN A 61 12.82 -5.58 -5.63
C ASN A 61 13.00 -6.98 -6.25
N ASP A 62 14.09 -7.66 -5.92
CA ASP A 62 14.37 -9.01 -6.40
C ASP A 62 13.51 -10.11 -5.75
N ARG A 63 12.65 -9.80 -4.79
CA ARG A 63 11.91 -10.76 -3.97
C ARG A 63 10.39 -10.55 -3.98
N THR A 64 9.95 -9.31 -3.99
CA THR A 64 8.55 -8.94 -3.73
C THR A 64 8.13 -7.75 -4.57
N ALA A 65 6.82 -7.60 -4.79
CA ALA A 65 6.24 -6.54 -5.58
C ALA A 65 4.93 -6.05 -4.96
N HIS A 66 4.75 -4.73 -4.91
CA HIS A 66 3.64 -4.09 -4.22
C HIS A 66 3.13 -2.88 -4.97
N ARG A 67 1.88 -2.49 -4.67
CA ARG A 67 1.21 -1.32 -5.22
C ARG A 67 0.40 -0.59 -4.16
N ILE A 68 0.35 0.74 -4.26
CA ILE A 68 -0.68 1.56 -3.62
C ILE A 68 -1.38 2.41 -4.69
N TYR A 69 -2.63 2.70 -4.42
CA TYR A 69 -3.53 3.28 -5.41
C TYR A 69 -3.53 4.80 -5.39
N GLY A 70 -3.57 5.40 -6.59
CA GLY A 70 -3.77 6.83 -6.76
C GLY A 70 -5.23 7.25 -6.54
N ARG A 71 -5.44 8.53 -6.22
CA ARG A 71 -6.79 9.07 -5.95
C ARG A 71 -7.79 8.90 -7.09
N PRO A 72 -7.43 9.05 -8.38
CA PRO A 72 -8.38 8.85 -9.46
C PRO A 72 -9.02 7.47 -9.51
N LEU A 73 -8.33 6.43 -8.98
CA LEU A 73 -8.87 5.07 -8.93
C LEU A 73 -10.16 4.97 -8.08
N GLU A 74 -10.32 5.81 -7.08
CA GLU A 74 -11.51 5.80 -6.21
C GLU A 74 -12.82 6.02 -6.99
N ALA A 75 -12.75 6.75 -8.09
CA ALA A 75 -13.90 7.00 -8.97
C ALA A 75 -13.99 5.98 -10.11
N ALA A 76 -12.84 5.45 -10.57
CA ALA A 76 -12.78 4.56 -11.72
C ALA A 76 -13.11 3.10 -11.37
N GLU A 77 -12.65 2.64 -10.20
CA GLU A 77 -12.78 1.25 -9.75
C GLU A 77 -13.18 1.18 -8.25
N PRO A 78 -14.40 1.60 -7.88
CA PRO A 78 -14.87 1.48 -6.51
C PRO A 78 -15.22 0.01 -6.16
N PRO A 79 -15.01 -0.42 -4.90
CA PRO A 79 -14.40 0.32 -3.79
C PRO A 79 -12.88 0.32 -3.86
N SER A 80 -12.26 1.47 -3.58
CA SER A 80 -10.81 1.62 -3.48
C SER A 80 -10.44 2.37 -2.20
N GLY A 81 -9.32 2.00 -1.59
CA GLY A 81 -8.86 2.57 -0.34
C GLY A 81 -7.34 2.46 -0.18
N SER A 82 -6.84 2.96 0.95
CA SER A 82 -5.41 3.03 1.27
C SER A 82 -4.80 1.70 1.75
N GLY A 83 -5.36 0.57 1.34
CA GLY A 83 -4.73 -0.74 1.50
C GLY A 83 -3.46 -0.86 0.66
N ILE A 84 -2.64 -1.86 0.97
CA ILE A 84 -1.43 -2.18 0.21
C ILE A 84 -1.71 -3.42 -0.61
N ASP A 85 -1.52 -3.32 -1.90
CA ASP A 85 -1.60 -4.42 -2.84
C ASP A 85 -0.26 -5.17 -2.91
N SER A 86 -0.32 -6.47 -3.27
CA SER A 86 0.85 -7.32 -3.37
C SER A 86 0.69 -8.30 -4.53
N TRP A 87 1.72 -8.39 -5.36
CA TRP A 87 1.70 -9.19 -6.57
C TRP A 87 2.60 -10.42 -6.44
N GLY A 88 2.18 -11.52 -7.05
CA GLY A 88 3.04 -12.67 -7.27
C GLY A 88 4.23 -12.31 -8.16
N LYS A 89 5.45 -12.73 -7.77
CA LYS A 89 6.69 -12.41 -8.47
C LYS A 89 7.64 -13.61 -8.46
N ASN A 90 8.15 -13.98 -9.63
CA ASN A 90 9.12 -15.08 -9.76
C ASN A 90 10.41 -14.72 -10.50
N VAL A 91 10.63 -13.43 -10.77
CA VAL A 91 11.85 -12.93 -11.42
C VAL A 91 12.56 -11.91 -10.54
N PRO A 92 13.92 -11.81 -10.56
CA PRO A 92 14.63 -10.86 -9.70
C PRO A 92 14.70 -9.44 -10.26
N TRP A 93 14.29 -9.20 -11.49
CA TRP A 93 14.23 -7.86 -12.11
C TRP A 93 12.83 -7.25 -11.99
N PRO A 94 12.68 -5.92 -12.17
CA PRO A 94 11.38 -5.26 -12.17
C PRO A 94 10.48 -5.73 -13.31
N PHE A 95 9.20 -6.01 -13.01
CA PHE A 95 8.24 -6.49 -14.01
C PHE A 95 6.88 -5.77 -13.99
N MET A 96 6.51 -5.18 -12.85
CA MET A 96 5.13 -4.68 -12.64
C MET A 96 4.67 -3.69 -13.71
N ASP A 97 5.54 -2.76 -14.14
CA ASP A 97 5.18 -1.79 -15.18
C ASP A 97 4.86 -2.47 -16.52
N ARG A 98 5.65 -3.47 -16.90
CA ARG A 98 5.38 -4.24 -18.14
C ARG A 98 4.08 -5.01 -18.05
N GLN A 99 3.87 -5.70 -16.94
CA GLN A 99 2.64 -6.44 -16.66
C GLN A 99 1.41 -5.52 -16.71
N LEU A 100 1.49 -4.37 -16.05
CA LEU A 100 0.38 -3.41 -15.99
C LEU A 100 0.02 -2.83 -17.36
N ARG A 101 1.01 -2.65 -18.25
CA ARG A 101 0.83 -2.16 -19.63
C ARG A 101 0.20 -3.19 -20.56
N THR A 102 0.14 -4.47 -20.18
CA THR A 102 -0.59 -5.47 -21.00
C THR A 102 -2.11 -5.26 -20.94
N ALA A 103 -2.62 -4.43 -20.02
CA ALA A 103 -4.03 -4.32 -19.65
C ALA A 103 -4.64 -5.67 -19.17
N ASP A 104 -3.81 -6.66 -18.88
CA ASP A 104 -4.13 -7.96 -18.30
C ASP A 104 -3.21 -8.26 -17.11
N GLN A 105 -3.32 -7.45 -16.07
CA GLN A 105 -2.49 -7.57 -14.86
C GLN A 105 -2.72 -8.87 -14.10
N HIS A 106 -3.89 -9.50 -14.28
CA HIS A 106 -4.31 -10.71 -13.59
C HIS A 106 -3.89 -12.00 -14.32
N GLY A 107 -3.50 -11.92 -15.58
CA GLY A 107 -2.95 -13.02 -16.35
C GLY A 107 -1.46 -13.24 -16.05
N TYR A 108 -1.01 -14.50 -16.05
CA TYR A 108 0.39 -14.82 -15.87
C TYR A 108 1.15 -14.73 -17.20
N HIS A 109 2.06 -13.78 -17.32
CA HIS A 109 2.89 -13.54 -18.51
C HIS A 109 4.36 -13.94 -18.32
N GLY A 110 4.64 -14.88 -17.42
CA GLY A 110 5.97 -15.47 -17.24
C GLY A 110 6.83 -14.82 -16.14
N GLU A 111 6.45 -13.67 -15.58
CA GLU A 111 7.24 -12.93 -14.58
C GLU A 111 6.54 -12.76 -13.22
N GLY A 112 5.22 -12.76 -13.23
CA GLY A 112 4.37 -12.56 -12.05
C GLY A 112 2.97 -12.13 -12.47
N LEU A 113 2.12 -11.81 -11.49
CA LEU A 113 0.74 -11.34 -11.74
C LEU A 113 0.12 -10.71 -10.49
N ASP A 114 -0.95 -9.96 -10.70
CA ASP A 114 -1.84 -9.43 -9.66
C ASP A 114 -2.99 -10.40 -9.41
N PHE A 115 -3.01 -11.08 -8.26
CA PHE A 115 -4.12 -11.96 -7.86
C PHE A 115 -4.53 -11.80 -6.40
N TYR A 116 -3.90 -10.86 -5.66
CA TYR A 116 -4.23 -10.56 -4.28
C TYR A 116 -5.21 -9.38 -4.22
N ASN A 117 -6.51 -9.67 -4.04
CA ASN A 117 -7.54 -8.65 -3.98
C ASN A 117 -7.52 -7.91 -2.62
N VAL A 118 -7.33 -6.59 -2.66
CA VAL A 118 -7.32 -5.72 -1.48
C VAL A 118 -8.72 -5.25 -1.08
N GLY A 119 -9.56 -4.90 -2.02
CA GLY A 119 -10.90 -4.36 -1.77
C GLY A 119 -10.89 -3.18 -0.79
N THR A 120 -11.76 -3.25 0.22
CA THR A 120 -11.84 -2.29 1.34
C THR A 120 -10.87 -2.61 2.48
N GLY A 121 -10.22 -3.77 2.45
CA GLY A 121 -9.29 -4.25 3.46
C GLY A 121 -7.97 -3.47 3.52
N ARG A 122 -7.14 -3.86 4.46
CA ARG A 122 -5.79 -3.25 4.62
C ARG A 122 -4.76 -3.88 3.70
N GLY A 123 -5.14 -4.95 2.98
CA GLY A 123 -4.23 -5.63 2.08
C GLY A 123 -2.98 -6.14 2.81
N ALA A 124 -1.82 -5.88 2.25
CA ALA A 124 -0.53 -6.29 2.81
C ALA A 124 0.07 -5.20 3.71
N GLY A 125 -0.55 -4.90 4.87
CA GLY A 125 0.03 -3.98 5.85
C GLY A 125 -0.43 -2.53 5.78
N GLY A 126 -1.59 -2.25 5.20
CA GLY A 126 -2.23 -0.94 5.34
C GLY A 126 -2.66 -0.67 6.78
N LEU A 127 -2.92 0.60 7.11
CA LEU A 127 -3.33 0.99 8.46
C LEU A 127 -4.59 1.87 8.47
N GLY A 128 -5.13 2.06 9.67
CA GLY A 128 -6.19 3.00 9.99
C GLY A 128 -6.19 3.33 11.48
N VAL A 129 -7.00 4.27 11.90
CA VAL A 129 -7.19 4.59 13.32
C VAL A 129 -8.38 3.78 13.83
N TRP A 130 -8.16 3.04 14.94
CA TRP A 130 -9.20 2.27 15.59
C TRP A 130 -9.90 3.13 16.65
N TYR A 131 -11.18 3.34 16.45
CA TYR A 131 -12.03 4.11 17.36
C TYR A 131 -13.47 3.60 17.30
N ASP A 132 -14.12 3.47 18.45
CA ASP A 132 -15.50 3.01 18.57
C ASP A 132 -15.78 1.69 17.82
N ASN A 133 -14.95 0.68 18.08
CA ASN A 133 -15.01 -0.65 17.45
C ASN A 133 -14.97 -0.63 15.92
N LYS A 134 -14.42 0.42 15.30
CA LYS A 134 -14.30 0.58 13.86
C LYS A 134 -12.90 1.03 13.46
N LEU A 135 -12.42 0.52 12.34
CA LEU A 135 -11.21 0.99 11.70
C LEU A 135 -11.53 2.14 10.74
N TRP A 136 -11.07 3.34 11.10
CA TRP A 136 -11.21 4.54 10.28
C TRP A 136 -9.99 4.72 9.40
N THR A 137 -10.19 4.64 8.09
CA THR A 137 -9.10 4.62 7.11
C THR A 137 -9.06 5.88 6.29
N SER A 138 -7.87 6.27 5.84
CA SER A 138 -7.72 7.31 4.83
C SER A 138 -8.27 6.86 3.48
N ARG A 139 -8.51 7.82 2.61
CA ARG A 139 -8.63 7.61 1.17
C ARG A 139 -7.26 7.28 0.58
N ASN A 140 -7.17 7.03 -0.73
CA ASN A 140 -5.91 6.83 -1.43
C ASN A 140 -4.97 8.03 -1.23
N TYR A 141 -3.67 7.84 -1.43
CA TYR A 141 -2.68 8.89 -1.16
C TYR A 141 -2.96 10.18 -1.95
N GLN A 142 -2.58 11.34 -1.37
CA GLN A 142 -2.80 12.65 -1.97
C GLN A 142 -1.57 13.15 -2.73
N THR A 143 -0.39 13.03 -2.12
CA THR A 143 0.89 13.45 -2.71
C THR A 143 1.96 12.41 -2.45
N TYR A 144 2.99 12.42 -3.27
CA TYR A 144 4.12 11.50 -3.14
C TYR A 144 5.44 12.22 -3.42
N ARG A 145 6.53 11.59 -2.98
CA ARG A 145 7.90 11.97 -3.30
C ARG A 145 8.76 10.72 -3.42
N ILE A 146 9.35 10.47 -4.57
CA ILE A 146 10.37 9.45 -4.74
C ILE A 146 11.69 10.01 -4.21
N ILE A 147 12.29 9.32 -3.25
CA ILE A 147 13.53 9.70 -2.58
C ILE A 147 14.71 8.99 -3.24
N ARG A 148 14.56 7.69 -3.53
CA ARG A 148 15.56 6.87 -4.20
C ARG A 148 14.89 5.80 -5.07
N ASN A 149 15.32 5.72 -6.32
CA ASN A 149 14.80 4.75 -7.29
C ASN A 149 15.93 3.84 -7.76
N GLY A 150 16.24 2.82 -6.96
CA GLY A 150 17.22 1.77 -7.28
C GLY A 150 18.68 2.24 -7.39
N PRO A 151 19.58 1.34 -7.84
CA PRO A 151 19.30 -0.09 -8.05
C PRO A 151 19.10 -0.89 -6.76
N ASP A 152 19.71 -0.49 -5.62
CA ASP A 152 19.78 -1.30 -4.39
C ASP A 152 18.58 -1.11 -3.47
N VAL A 153 17.85 0.01 -3.62
CA VAL A 153 16.71 0.34 -2.76
C VAL A 153 15.67 1.17 -3.48
N ALA A 154 14.40 0.83 -3.27
CA ALA A 154 13.25 1.67 -3.53
C ALA A 154 12.89 2.43 -2.26
N ASP A 155 12.83 3.77 -2.31
CA ASP A 155 12.56 4.62 -1.15
C ASP A 155 11.68 5.80 -1.57
N PHE A 156 10.50 5.90 -0.99
CA PHE A 156 9.53 6.94 -1.31
C PHE A 156 8.66 7.29 -0.11
N GLU A 157 8.00 8.42 -0.19
CA GLU A 157 7.10 8.94 0.83
C GLU A 157 5.78 9.33 0.20
N VAL A 158 4.68 9.05 0.88
CA VAL A 158 3.35 9.53 0.51
C VAL A 158 2.69 10.26 1.66
N ARG A 159 1.75 11.14 1.32
CA ARG A 159 0.88 11.82 2.29
C ARG A 159 -0.56 11.49 2.01
N TYR A 160 -1.29 11.21 3.06
CA TYR A 160 -2.73 10.99 3.03
C TYR A 160 -3.44 12.23 3.55
N ALA A 161 -4.48 12.66 2.82
CA ALA A 161 -5.31 13.79 3.20
C ALA A 161 -6.00 13.55 4.55
N PRO A 162 -6.37 14.60 5.28
CA PRO A 162 -7.11 14.47 6.52
C PRO A 162 -8.40 13.65 6.34
N TRP A 163 -8.63 12.70 7.27
CA TRP A 163 -9.87 11.93 7.34
C TRP A 163 -10.46 11.95 8.75
N PRO A 164 -11.79 11.85 8.87
CA PRO A 164 -12.45 11.82 10.17
C PRO A 164 -12.22 10.48 10.88
N VAL A 165 -12.02 10.53 12.20
CA VAL A 165 -12.06 9.36 13.08
C VAL A 165 -13.36 9.34 13.89
N ASP A 166 -13.88 10.53 14.20
CA ASP A 166 -15.19 10.77 14.77
C ASP A 166 -15.68 12.17 14.34
N VAL A 167 -16.83 12.61 14.87
CA VAL A 167 -17.40 13.93 14.55
C VAL A 167 -16.53 15.09 14.98
N SER A 168 -15.57 14.88 15.88
CA SER A 168 -14.75 15.92 16.51
C SER A 168 -13.26 15.81 16.23
N ARG A 169 -12.79 14.71 15.63
CA ARG A 169 -11.35 14.44 15.43
C ARG A 169 -11.02 14.08 14.01
N LYS A 170 -10.03 14.78 13.44
CA LYS A 170 -9.42 14.46 12.16
C LYS A 170 -7.97 14.07 12.35
N VAL A 171 -7.50 13.16 11.50
CA VAL A 171 -6.11 12.73 11.44
C VAL A 171 -5.63 12.75 10.01
N TRP A 172 -4.32 12.88 9.81
CA TRP A 172 -3.64 12.75 8.51
C TRP A 172 -2.33 12.02 8.71
N GLU A 173 -1.76 11.50 7.63
CA GLU A 173 -0.58 10.65 7.70
C GLU A 173 0.47 11.03 6.67
N THR A 174 1.74 10.91 7.08
CA THR A 174 2.88 10.79 6.18
C THR A 174 3.50 9.42 6.40
N ARG A 175 3.66 8.62 5.32
CA ARG A 175 4.25 7.30 5.36
C ARG A 175 5.41 7.18 4.38
N ARG A 176 6.59 6.81 4.87
CA ARG A 176 7.75 6.50 4.06
C ARG A 176 7.93 5.00 3.94
N PHE A 177 8.19 4.54 2.73
CA PHE A 177 8.42 3.15 2.36
C PHE A 177 9.87 2.99 1.93
N THR A 178 10.53 1.95 2.42
CA THR A 178 11.91 1.63 2.04
C THR A 178 12.03 0.13 1.83
N LEU A 179 12.35 -0.28 0.60
CA LEU A 179 12.51 -1.68 0.21
C LEU A 179 13.89 -1.88 -0.41
N PRO A 180 14.87 -2.43 0.32
CA PRO A 180 16.18 -2.80 -0.23
C PRO A 180 16.12 -4.14 -0.98
N LEU A 181 17.17 -4.46 -1.74
CA LEU A 181 17.38 -5.79 -2.29
C LEU A 181 17.54 -6.86 -1.20
N GLY A 182 17.27 -8.11 -1.56
CA GLY A 182 17.55 -9.30 -0.74
C GLY A 182 16.56 -9.57 0.39
N THR A 183 15.47 -8.81 0.51
CA THR A 183 14.46 -8.99 1.55
C THR A 183 13.03 -8.98 0.97
N HIS A 184 12.10 -9.66 1.63
CA HIS A 184 10.68 -9.52 1.36
C HIS A 184 10.03 -8.36 2.14
N PHE A 185 10.75 -7.74 3.09
CA PHE A 185 10.20 -6.75 4.00
C PHE A 185 10.39 -5.30 3.53
N THR A 186 9.29 -4.62 3.21
CA THR A 186 9.24 -3.17 3.09
C THR A 186 9.17 -2.57 4.49
N ARG A 187 10.13 -1.72 4.83
CA ARG A 187 10.10 -0.91 6.04
C ARG A 187 9.21 0.31 5.84
N MET A 188 8.30 0.54 6.75
CA MET A 188 7.43 1.70 6.75
C MET A 188 7.67 2.56 8.00
N VAL A 189 7.83 3.86 7.79
CA VAL A 189 7.87 4.86 8.86
C VAL A 189 6.62 5.73 8.72
N SER A 190 5.68 5.56 9.63
CA SER A 190 4.43 6.31 9.64
C SER A 190 4.44 7.39 10.72
N THR A 191 3.96 8.57 10.37
CA THR A 191 3.67 9.66 11.31
C THR A 191 2.21 10.04 11.13
N ILE A 192 1.42 9.80 12.16
CA ILE A 192 0.01 10.19 12.17
C ILE A 192 -0.11 11.47 13.01
N SER A 193 -0.61 12.51 12.37
CA SER A 193 -0.92 13.78 13.01
C SER A 193 -2.42 13.89 13.31
N SER A 194 -2.79 14.73 14.26
CA SER A 194 -4.18 14.90 14.67
C SER A 194 -4.46 16.36 15.06
N ASP A 195 -5.66 16.84 14.79
CA ASP A 195 -6.18 18.12 15.27
C ASP A 195 -6.57 18.12 16.74
N ARG A 196 -6.50 16.96 17.41
CA ARG A 196 -6.76 16.79 18.84
C ARG A 196 -5.58 16.15 19.54
N ARG A 197 -5.34 16.55 20.79
CA ARG A 197 -4.33 15.94 21.67
C ARG A 197 -4.76 14.55 22.15
N GLY A 198 -3.81 13.80 22.67
CA GLY A 198 -4.01 12.46 23.25
C GLY A 198 -3.59 11.33 22.31
N PRO A 199 -3.34 10.15 22.85
CA PRO A 199 -2.90 8.99 22.07
C PRO A 199 -3.96 8.55 21.07
N LEU A 200 -3.50 7.84 20.05
CA LEU A 200 -4.34 7.14 19.08
C LEU A 200 -4.11 5.64 19.22
N ILE A 201 -5.13 4.87 18.90
CA ILE A 201 -4.99 3.44 18.65
C ILE A 201 -5.00 3.25 17.13
N VAL A 202 -3.94 2.67 16.59
CA VAL A 202 -3.76 2.45 15.15
C VAL A 202 -3.83 0.96 14.88
N GLY A 203 -4.71 0.55 13.98
CA GLY A 203 -4.75 -0.82 13.47
C GLY A 203 -3.83 -0.95 12.24
N VAL A 204 -2.81 -1.79 12.33
CA VAL A 204 -2.01 -2.25 11.18
C VAL A 204 -2.46 -3.66 10.86
N GLY A 205 -2.76 -3.96 9.58
CA GLY A 205 -3.45 -5.21 9.31
C GLY A 205 -3.16 -5.89 7.98
N ILE A 206 -3.63 -7.14 7.93
CA ILE A 206 -3.68 -7.97 6.74
C ILE A 206 -5.14 -8.10 6.32
N GLY A 207 -5.43 -7.87 5.04
CA GLY A 207 -6.77 -8.02 4.47
C GLY A 207 -7.21 -9.48 4.47
N LYS A 208 -8.45 -9.74 4.93
CA LYS A 208 -9.11 -11.04 4.79
C LYS A 208 -9.59 -11.21 3.35
N ARG A 209 -9.45 -12.39 2.80
CA ARG A 209 -10.17 -12.77 1.58
C ARG A 209 -11.57 -13.22 1.96
N THR A 210 -12.59 -12.48 1.53
CA THR A 210 -13.97 -12.67 1.98
C THR A 210 -14.88 -13.33 0.94
N THR A 211 -14.41 -13.54 -0.30
CA THR A 211 -15.27 -14.03 -1.38
C THR A 211 -15.05 -15.52 -1.66
N GLY A 212 -15.86 -16.38 -1.01
CA GLY A 212 -16.05 -17.77 -1.43
C GLY A 212 -14.86 -18.72 -1.29
N GLN A 213 -13.71 -18.27 -0.85
CA GLN A 213 -12.50 -19.06 -0.64
C GLN A 213 -12.28 -19.36 0.85
N ALA A 214 -11.53 -20.41 1.14
CA ALA A 214 -11.08 -20.70 2.50
C ALA A 214 -10.29 -19.47 3.05
N PRO A 215 -10.34 -19.22 4.39
CA PRO A 215 -9.75 -18.00 5.00
C PRO A 215 -8.22 -17.94 4.92
N GLY A 216 -7.54 -19.02 4.52
CA GLY A 216 -6.08 -19.15 4.63
C GLY A 216 -5.64 -19.50 6.06
N GLU A 217 -4.32 -19.50 6.27
CA GLU A 217 -3.69 -19.88 7.52
C GLU A 217 -3.11 -18.64 8.20
N LEU A 218 -3.71 -18.22 9.30
CA LEU A 218 -3.21 -17.11 10.11
C LEU A 218 -2.32 -17.63 11.25
N SER A 219 -1.13 -17.07 11.39
CA SER A 219 -0.23 -17.29 12.51
C SER A 219 0.12 -15.96 13.17
N VAL A 220 0.07 -15.91 14.50
CA VAL A 220 0.38 -14.71 15.27
C VAL A 220 1.37 -15.03 16.40
N ASN A 221 2.46 -14.29 16.41
CA ASN A 221 3.43 -14.29 17.52
C ASN A 221 3.55 -12.86 18.08
N ARG A 222 2.78 -12.58 19.12
CA ARG A 222 2.75 -11.25 19.76
C ARG A 222 4.09 -10.83 20.33
N ALA A 223 4.88 -11.77 20.86
CA ALA A 223 6.19 -11.47 21.43
C ALA A 223 7.19 -10.97 20.39
N LEU A 224 7.05 -11.41 19.13
CA LEU A 224 7.80 -10.92 17.99
C LEU A 224 7.12 -9.74 17.27
N GLY A 225 5.88 -9.39 17.65
CA GLY A 225 5.06 -8.46 16.87
C GLY A 225 4.78 -8.97 15.44
N LEU A 226 4.73 -10.28 15.25
CA LEU A 226 4.53 -10.92 13.96
C LEU A 226 3.08 -11.37 13.80
N MET A 227 2.48 -10.97 12.69
CA MET A 227 1.28 -11.56 12.13
C MET A 227 1.62 -12.04 10.72
N SER A 228 1.39 -13.29 10.43
CA SER A 228 1.69 -13.94 9.17
C SER A 228 0.44 -14.67 8.66
N TRP A 229 0.15 -14.50 7.40
CA TRP A 229 -0.98 -15.13 6.73
C TRP A 229 -0.50 -15.83 5.46
N TRP A 230 -0.92 -17.07 5.26
CA TRP A 230 -0.71 -17.85 4.06
C TRP A 230 -2.06 -18.09 3.41
N GLY A 231 -2.27 -17.46 2.27
CA GLY A 231 -3.56 -17.43 1.59
C GLY A 231 -4.03 -18.80 1.13
N PRO A 232 -5.32 -18.93 0.81
CA PRO A 232 -5.85 -20.12 0.18
C PRO A 232 -5.24 -20.31 -1.20
N GLU A 233 -5.34 -21.52 -1.73
CA GLU A 233 -5.03 -21.80 -3.13
C GLU A 233 -5.98 -21.00 -4.02
N ASP A 234 -5.44 -20.32 -5.01
CA ASP A 234 -6.20 -19.50 -5.96
C ASP A 234 -6.05 -20.10 -7.38
N GLY A 235 -6.69 -21.22 -7.60
CA GLY A 235 -6.65 -21.91 -8.87
C GLY A 235 -5.22 -22.12 -9.38
N GLU A 236 -4.96 -21.70 -10.60
CA GLU A 236 -3.62 -21.81 -11.21
C GLU A 236 -2.62 -20.77 -10.67
N HIS A 237 -3.07 -19.76 -9.90
CA HIS A 237 -2.21 -18.70 -9.41
C HIS A 237 -1.39 -19.13 -8.18
N GLY A 238 -1.81 -20.17 -7.46
CA GLY A 238 -1.13 -20.61 -6.23
C GLY A 238 -1.53 -19.78 -5.02
N ARG A 239 -0.60 -19.57 -4.08
CA ARG A 239 -0.86 -18.91 -2.79
C ARG A 239 -0.01 -17.68 -2.58
N MET A 240 -0.60 -16.68 -1.92
CA MET A 240 0.11 -15.48 -1.46
C MET A 240 0.37 -15.58 0.04
N GLY A 241 1.62 -15.38 0.44
CA GLY A 241 2.00 -15.15 1.83
C GLY A 241 2.11 -13.66 2.11
N ILE A 242 1.50 -13.19 3.20
CA ILE A 242 1.63 -11.82 3.71
C ILE A 242 2.12 -11.88 5.14
N ALA A 243 3.02 -10.97 5.54
CA ALA A 243 3.41 -10.82 6.92
C ALA A 243 3.54 -9.35 7.30
N ILE A 244 3.15 -9.00 8.52
CA ILE A 244 3.45 -7.72 9.14
C ILE A 244 4.28 -7.92 10.40
N ARG A 245 5.20 -6.98 10.64
CA ARG A 245 6.01 -6.92 11.87
C ARG A 245 5.85 -5.54 12.47
N VAL A 246 5.43 -5.48 13.71
CA VAL A 246 5.27 -4.25 14.48
C VAL A 246 6.14 -4.32 15.74
N ASP A 247 6.44 -3.16 16.35
CA ASP A 247 7.11 -3.15 17.65
C ASP A 247 6.19 -3.80 18.70
N PRO A 248 6.60 -4.93 19.32
CA PRO A 248 5.78 -5.62 20.32
C PRO A 248 5.39 -4.73 21.50
N ALA A 249 6.24 -3.76 21.88
CA ALA A 249 5.97 -2.83 22.98
C ALA A 249 4.80 -1.88 22.70
N MET A 250 4.44 -1.67 21.43
CA MET A 250 3.32 -0.81 21.03
C MET A 250 1.98 -1.56 21.00
N ILE A 251 1.98 -2.89 21.00
CA ILE A 251 0.77 -3.69 20.83
C ILE A 251 -0.11 -3.61 22.09
N VAL A 252 -1.29 -3.05 21.95
CA VAL A 252 -2.32 -3.08 22.99
C VAL A 252 -3.23 -4.31 22.85
N GLU A 253 -3.58 -4.67 21.64
CA GLU A 253 -4.51 -5.75 21.34
C GLU A 253 -4.25 -6.38 19.98
N GLN A 254 -4.61 -7.65 19.82
CA GLN A 254 -4.87 -8.28 18.52
C GLN A 254 -6.38 -8.30 18.32
N ARG A 255 -6.82 -7.85 17.16
CA ARG A 255 -8.25 -7.75 16.83
C ARG A 255 -8.48 -8.21 15.39
N GLU A 256 -9.71 -8.51 15.08
CA GLU A 256 -10.18 -8.65 13.70
C GLU A 256 -11.49 -7.88 13.51
N ASP A 257 -11.72 -7.42 12.30
CA ASP A 257 -13.01 -6.90 11.85
C ASP A 257 -13.50 -7.75 10.65
N ALA A 258 -14.51 -7.29 9.95
CA ALA A 258 -15.06 -8.01 8.80
C ALA A 258 -14.01 -8.23 7.69
N ASP A 259 -13.12 -7.27 7.49
CA ASP A 259 -12.20 -7.21 6.35
C ASP A 259 -10.75 -7.50 6.71
N ASN A 260 -10.37 -7.49 8.00
CA ASN A 260 -8.97 -7.46 8.41
C ASN A 260 -8.65 -8.29 9.66
N TYR A 261 -7.41 -8.80 9.69
CA TYR A 261 -6.69 -9.18 10.90
C TYR A 261 -5.79 -8.02 11.31
N LEU A 262 -5.82 -7.58 12.59
CA LEU A 262 -5.21 -6.33 13.04
C LEU A 262 -4.31 -6.53 14.27
N PHE A 263 -3.15 -5.88 14.29
CA PHE A 263 -2.54 -5.43 15.52
C PHE A 263 -2.97 -4.00 15.83
N LEU A 264 -3.53 -3.78 17.01
CA LEU A 264 -3.84 -2.45 17.52
C LEU A 264 -2.65 -1.92 18.32
N LEU A 265 -2.13 -0.78 17.87
CA LEU A 265 -0.92 -0.16 18.42
C LEU A 265 -1.28 1.17 19.10
N ARG A 266 -0.68 1.43 20.26
CA ARG A 266 -0.77 2.75 20.90
C ARG A 266 0.29 3.66 20.27
N VAL A 267 -0.13 4.73 19.62
CA VAL A 267 0.76 5.72 19.03
C VAL A 267 0.52 7.12 19.60
N THR A 268 1.56 7.93 19.60
CA THR A 268 1.48 9.35 19.96
C THR A 268 1.41 10.16 18.66
N PRO A 269 0.41 11.05 18.48
CA PRO A 269 0.36 11.94 17.34
C PRO A 269 1.68 12.70 17.15
N ASP A 270 2.05 12.94 15.90
CA ASP A 270 3.28 13.61 15.46
C ASP A 270 4.60 12.91 15.82
N LYS A 271 4.51 11.72 16.45
CA LYS A 271 5.69 10.86 16.68
C LYS A 271 5.71 9.74 15.63
N PRO A 272 6.82 9.62 14.89
CA PRO A 272 6.94 8.54 13.92
C PRO A 272 7.08 7.19 14.63
N PHE A 273 6.53 6.16 14.01
CA PHE A 273 6.71 4.76 14.41
C PHE A 273 7.05 3.90 13.20
N VAL A 274 7.67 2.75 13.46
CA VAL A 274 8.16 1.83 12.43
C VAL A 274 7.35 0.56 12.47
N TYR A 275 6.99 0.08 11.28
CA TYR A 275 6.50 -1.28 11.08
C TYR A 275 6.96 -1.81 9.72
N TYR A 276 6.72 -3.06 9.46
CA TYR A 276 7.13 -3.72 8.23
C TYR A 276 5.99 -4.53 7.65
N SER A 277 5.99 -4.62 6.34
CA SER A 277 5.14 -5.53 5.58
C SER A 277 5.97 -6.33 4.60
N ALA A 278 5.58 -7.57 4.39
CA ALA A 278 6.25 -8.48 3.47
C ALA A 278 5.22 -9.32 2.71
N SER A 279 5.60 -9.75 1.52
CA SER A 279 4.85 -10.74 0.77
C SER A 279 5.76 -11.76 0.09
N ALA A 280 5.22 -12.93 -0.16
CA ALA A 280 5.83 -13.99 -0.95
C ALA A 280 4.76 -14.72 -1.75
N TRP A 281 5.18 -15.31 -2.86
CA TRP A 281 4.32 -16.11 -3.73
C TRP A 281 4.77 -17.56 -3.73
N SER A 282 3.85 -18.53 -3.65
CA SER A 282 4.16 -19.97 -3.66
C SER A 282 4.88 -20.44 -4.92
N LYS A 283 4.71 -19.69 -6.03
CA LYS A 283 5.41 -19.91 -7.31
C LYS A 283 6.55 -18.94 -7.55
N GLY A 284 6.91 -18.14 -6.52
CA GLY A 284 8.00 -17.17 -6.58
C GLY A 284 9.38 -17.79 -6.40
N GLY A 285 10.43 -16.97 -6.49
CA GLY A 285 11.82 -17.40 -6.39
C GLY A 285 12.31 -17.82 -4.99
N GLY A 286 11.44 -17.84 -3.97
CA GLY A 286 11.74 -18.35 -2.62
C GLY A 286 11.15 -19.75 -2.42
N ASP A 287 11.72 -20.53 -1.50
CA ASP A 287 11.19 -21.85 -1.16
C ASP A 287 10.02 -21.76 -0.16
N PHE A 288 8.98 -21.01 -0.52
CA PHE A 288 7.76 -20.81 0.29
C PHE A 288 6.60 -21.67 -0.22
N GLY A 289 6.80 -22.99 -0.24
CA GLY A 289 5.72 -23.92 -0.65
C GLY A 289 4.62 -24.10 0.41
N THR A 290 4.85 -23.66 1.67
CA THR A 290 3.89 -23.83 2.77
C THR A 290 3.84 -22.60 3.68
N GLY A 291 2.71 -22.45 4.40
CA GLY A 291 2.55 -21.39 5.41
C GLY A 291 3.55 -21.50 6.55
N GLU A 292 3.94 -22.71 6.93
CA GLU A 292 4.98 -22.94 7.95
C GLU A 292 6.33 -22.36 7.51
N LYS A 293 6.79 -22.61 6.29
CA LYS A 293 8.05 -22.06 5.75
C LYS A 293 8.00 -20.55 5.67
N TRP A 294 6.88 -19.98 5.22
CA TRP A 294 6.68 -18.53 5.18
C TRP A 294 6.75 -17.91 6.58
N ASN A 295 6.01 -18.50 7.54
CA ASN A 295 5.99 -18.02 8.92
C ASN A 295 7.36 -18.12 9.59
N ALA A 296 8.10 -19.22 9.39
CA ALA A 296 9.45 -19.39 9.89
C ALA A 296 10.41 -18.33 9.32
N TYR A 297 10.36 -18.07 8.02
CA TYR A 297 11.11 -16.98 7.39
C TYR A 297 10.79 -15.63 8.04
N ALA A 298 9.51 -15.28 8.15
CA ALA A 298 9.08 -14.00 8.71
C ALA A 298 9.50 -13.83 10.19
N ALA A 299 9.52 -14.92 10.96
CA ALA A 299 9.91 -14.93 12.37
C ALA A 299 11.42 -14.72 12.57
N THR A 300 12.26 -15.23 11.67
CA THR A 300 13.72 -15.16 11.80
C THR A 300 14.34 -13.82 11.38
N GLN A 301 13.55 -12.95 10.73
CA GLN A 301 14.05 -11.67 10.25
C GLN A 301 14.42 -10.71 11.40
N LYS A 302 15.65 -10.22 11.39
CA LYS A 302 16.16 -9.23 12.38
C LYS A 302 15.75 -7.82 11.92
N LEU A 303 14.64 -7.32 12.41
CA LEU A 303 14.06 -6.03 12.04
C LEU A 303 14.16 -5.04 13.20
N GLY A 304 14.65 -3.83 12.93
CA GLY A 304 14.78 -2.77 13.95
C GLY A 304 13.63 -1.77 13.87
N PHE A 305 13.06 -1.41 15.03
CA PHE A 305 11.96 -0.45 15.11
C PHE A 305 12.41 0.99 15.46
N ALA A 306 13.71 1.22 15.56
CA ALA A 306 14.24 2.57 15.78
C ALA A 306 13.91 3.48 14.58
N VAL A 307 13.40 4.67 14.88
CA VAL A 307 13.19 5.72 13.89
C VAL A 307 14.56 6.36 13.59
N PRO A 308 14.99 6.46 12.33
CA PRO A 308 16.23 7.15 12.01
C PRO A 308 16.15 8.62 12.46
N ALA A 309 17.25 9.12 13.03
CA ALA A 309 17.36 10.55 13.27
C ALA A 309 17.13 11.33 11.97
N ARG A 310 16.35 12.41 12.03
CA ARG A 310 16.21 13.32 10.88
C ARG A 310 17.61 13.86 10.58
N ARG A 311 18.14 13.62 9.39
CA ARG A 311 19.33 14.36 8.94
C ARG A 311 18.87 15.81 8.77
N PRO A 312 19.55 16.78 9.38
CA PRO A 312 19.30 18.17 9.06
C PRO A 312 19.54 18.37 7.54
N HIS A 313 18.65 19.13 6.93
CA HIS A 313 18.74 19.51 5.50
C HIS A 313 19.80 20.56 5.30
#